data_37af85ccc78d934c723b9dbc2d9519fb
#
_entry.id   37af85ccc78d934c723b9dbc2d9519fb
#
_cell.length_a   1.000
_cell.length_b   1.000
_cell.length_c   1.000
_cell.angle_alpha   90.00
_cell.angle_beta   90.00
_cell.angle_gamma   90.00
#
_symmetry.space_group_name_H-M   'P 1'
#
loop_
_entity.id
_entity.type
_entity.pdbx_description
1 polymer ?
#
loop_
_entity_poly.entity_id
_entity_poly.type
_entity_poly.pdbx_seq_one_letter_code
_entity_poly.pdbx_strand_id
1 'polypeptide(L)'
;MTTFDGYNIQQLKTMSEQYISHCETLRIAKQAYDAGSYSTSFELLESLVHYIVSSKAAQELSPTHLEELREGIKQSLAQFTTCKDEALWEEASELYESVR
;
A
#
# COMPACT_ATOMS: atom_id res chain seq x y z
N MET A 1 2.87 -27.01 19.72
CA MET A 1 2.53 -25.69 19.18
C MET A 1 2.07 -25.82 17.73
N THR A 2 1.00 -25.15 17.39
CA THR A 2 0.47 -25.21 16.04
C THR A 2 1.15 -24.15 15.16
N THR A 3 1.58 -24.55 13.96
CA THR A 3 2.11 -23.62 12.98
C THR A 3 1.21 -23.62 11.76
N PHE A 4 1.21 -22.50 11.03
CA PHE A 4 0.44 -22.38 9.80
C PHE A 4 1.32 -21.69 8.77
N ASP A 5 1.61 -22.39 7.66
CA ASP A 5 2.51 -21.92 6.61
C ASP A 5 3.88 -21.47 7.15
N GLY A 6 4.37 -22.16 8.17
CA GLY A 6 5.65 -21.84 8.78
C GLY A 6 5.60 -20.74 9.83
N TYR A 7 4.43 -20.20 10.13
CA TYR A 7 4.25 -19.15 11.11
C TYR A 7 3.58 -19.70 12.38
N ASN A 8 3.96 -19.17 13.54
CA ASN A 8 3.23 -19.46 14.77
C ASN A 8 2.09 -18.46 14.94
N ILE A 9 1.23 -18.69 15.95
CA ILE A 9 0.05 -17.85 16.16
C ILE A 9 0.43 -16.39 16.44
N GLN A 10 1.51 -16.17 17.20
CA GLN A 10 1.96 -14.82 17.52
C GLN A 10 2.39 -14.06 16.27
N GLN A 11 3.12 -14.74 15.37
CA GLN A 11 3.56 -14.13 14.11
C GLN A 11 2.38 -13.80 13.21
N LEU A 12 1.40 -14.69 13.12
CA LEU A 12 0.20 -14.46 12.31
C LEU A 12 -0.59 -13.26 12.83
N LYS A 13 -0.68 -13.12 14.15
CA LYS A 13 -1.38 -11.98 14.75
C LYS A 13 -0.67 -10.67 14.42
N THR A 14 0.65 -10.63 14.55
CA THR A 14 1.44 -9.44 14.23
C THR A 14 1.31 -9.06 12.75
N MET A 15 1.37 -10.06 11.85
CA MET A 15 1.24 -9.83 10.42
C MET A 15 -0.15 -9.27 10.08
N SER A 16 -1.21 -9.76 10.73
CA SER A 16 -2.56 -9.25 10.51
C SER A 16 -2.70 -7.81 10.98
N GLU A 17 -2.11 -7.47 12.11
CA GLU A 17 -2.13 -6.10 12.63
C GLU A 17 -1.42 -5.13 11.68
N GLN A 18 -0.27 -5.52 11.15
CA GLN A 18 0.46 -4.71 10.19
C GLN A 18 -0.34 -4.52 8.91
N TYR A 19 -0.95 -5.59 8.40
CA TYR A 19 -1.77 -5.51 7.21
C TYR A 19 -2.94 -4.56 7.40
N ILE A 20 -3.65 -4.67 8.53
CA ILE A 20 -4.80 -3.82 8.84
C ILE A 20 -4.36 -2.36 8.90
N SER A 21 -3.22 -2.08 9.54
CA SER A 21 -2.69 -0.73 9.65
C SER A 21 -2.43 -0.11 8.29
N HIS A 22 -1.82 -0.85 7.38
CA HIS A 22 -1.51 -0.35 6.04
C HIS A 22 -2.75 -0.23 5.16
N CYS A 23 -3.72 -1.13 5.33
CA CYS A 23 -5.01 -1.02 4.64
C CYS A 23 -5.76 0.23 5.08
N GLU A 24 -5.67 0.59 6.36
CA GLU A 24 -6.28 1.81 6.88
C GLU A 24 -5.63 3.05 6.26
N THR A 25 -4.30 3.05 6.14
CA THR A 25 -3.59 4.14 5.47
C THR A 25 -4.04 4.26 4.01
N LEU A 26 -4.20 3.14 3.31
CA LEU A 26 -4.67 3.14 1.93
C LEU A 26 -6.09 3.69 1.84
N ARG A 27 -6.97 3.32 2.79
CA ARG A 27 -8.34 3.83 2.83
C ARG A 27 -8.36 5.34 2.99
N ILE A 28 -7.51 5.86 3.88
CA ILE A 28 -7.40 7.30 4.11
C ILE A 28 -6.89 8.00 2.85
N ALA A 29 -5.93 7.39 2.16
CA ALA A 29 -5.42 7.94 0.90
C ALA A 29 -6.53 8.05 -0.15
N LYS A 30 -7.38 7.03 -0.26
CA LYS A 30 -8.51 7.05 -1.19
C LYS A 30 -9.52 8.14 -0.83
N GLN A 31 -9.80 8.31 0.46
CA GLN A 31 -10.70 9.37 0.92
C GLN A 31 -10.14 10.76 0.63
N ALA A 32 -8.84 10.94 0.82
CA ALA A 32 -8.19 12.21 0.52
C ALA A 32 -8.29 12.54 -0.97
N TYR A 33 -8.09 11.54 -1.82
CA TYR A 33 -8.24 11.71 -3.27
C TYR A 33 -9.66 12.16 -3.62
N ASP A 34 -10.67 11.48 -3.08
CA ASP A 34 -12.07 11.79 -3.36
C ASP A 34 -12.46 13.18 -2.86
N ALA A 35 -11.79 13.66 -1.80
CA ALA A 35 -12.02 14.99 -1.26
C ALA A 35 -11.24 16.09 -2.02
N GLY A 36 -10.44 15.72 -3.00
CA GLY A 36 -9.65 16.67 -3.77
C GLY A 36 -8.30 16.99 -3.16
N SER A 37 -7.94 16.34 -2.05
CA SER A 37 -6.64 16.54 -1.38
C SER A 37 -5.58 15.65 -2.02
N TYR A 38 -5.26 15.92 -3.28
CA TYR A 38 -4.39 15.04 -4.07
C TYR A 38 -2.98 14.92 -3.50
N SER A 39 -2.39 16.01 -3.03
CA SER A 39 -1.05 15.97 -2.44
C SER A 39 -0.99 15.07 -1.22
N THR A 40 -1.97 15.18 -0.33
CA THR A 40 -2.04 14.36 0.87
C THR A 40 -2.20 12.88 0.51
N SER A 41 -3.11 12.60 -0.43
CA SER A 41 -3.33 11.23 -0.90
C SER A 41 -2.05 10.67 -1.51
N PHE A 42 -1.36 11.44 -2.33
CA PHE A 42 -0.13 11.02 -2.98
C PHE A 42 0.96 10.71 -1.96
N GLU A 43 1.13 11.55 -0.94
CA GLU A 43 2.14 11.32 0.10
C GLU A 43 1.88 10.02 0.86
N LEU A 44 0.62 9.72 1.14
CA LEU A 44 0.26 8.47 1.81
C LEU A 44 0.57 7.27 0.91
N LEU A 45 0.25 7.36 -0.37
CA LEU A 45 0.57 6.28 -1.32
C LEU A 45 2.07 6.11 -1.49
N GLU A 46 2.82 7.20 -1.53
CA GLU A 46 4.28 7.14 -1.62
C GLU A 46 4.87 6.39 -0.43
N SER A 47 4.39 6.68 0.77
CA SER A 47 4.82 5.97 1.97
C SER A 47 4.52 4.47 1.88
N LEU A 48 3.34 4.12 1.37
CA LEU A 48 2.96 2.72 1.19
C LEU A 48 3.84 2.03 0.15
N VAL A 49 4.17 2.71 -0.94
CA VAL A 49 5.07 2.16 -1.96
C VAL A 49 6.45 1.89 -1.36
N HIS A 50 7.01 2.86 -0.64
CA HIS A 50 8.32 2.68 0.00
C HIS A 50 8.32 1.49 0.95
N TYR A 51 7.23 1.31 1.69
CA TYR A 51 7.10 0.17 2.58
C TYR A 51 7.04 -1.15 1.79
N ILE A 52 6.18 -1.21 0.78
CA ILE A 52 5.88 -2.48 0.10
C ILE A 52 7.05 -3.00 -0.72
N VAL A 53 7.94 -2.11 -1.19
CA VAL A 53 9.14 -2.53 -1.93
C VAL A 53 10.32 -2.81 -1.00
N SER A 54 10.17 -2.56 0.30
CA SER A 54 11.22 -2.81 1.28
C SER A 54 11.21 -4.28 1.73
N SER A 55 12.35 -4.74 2.25
CA SER A 55 12.42 -6.09 2.81
C SER A 55 11.57 -6.23 4.07
N LYS A 56 11.26 -5.11 4.73
CA LYS A 56 10.44 -5.10 5.92
C LYS A 56 9.03 -5.62 5.64
N ALA A 57 8.44 -5.23 4.50
CA ALA A 57 7.12 -5.70 4.12
C ALA A 57 7.09 -7.21 3.95
N ALA A 58 8.12 -7.77 3.33
CA ALA A 58 8.22 -9.22 3.15
C ALA A 58 8.33 -9.96 4.48
N GLN A 59 8.87 -9.31 5.51
CA GLN A 59 9.00 -9.89 6.83
C GLN A 59 7.73 -9.73 7.68
N GLU A 60 6.98 -8.65 7.48
CA GLU A 60 5.84 -8.31 8.32
C GLU A 60 4.50 -8.77 7.76
N LEU A 61 4.41 -9.02 6.46
CA LEU A 61 3.16 -9.41 5.80
C LEU A 61 3.27 -10.81 5.22
N SER A 62 2.15 -11.54 5.24
CA SER A 62 2.07 -12.81 4.51
C SER A 62 2.12 -12.51 3.01
N PRO A 63 2.52 -13.49 2.17
CA PRO A 63 2.54 -13.29 0.72
C PRO A 63 1.18 -12.85 0.16
N THR A 64 0.09 -13.41 0.69
CA THR A 64 -1.26 -13.05 0.24
C THR A 64 -1.59 -11.60 0.59
N HIS A 65 -1.33 -11.18 1.83
CA HIS A 65 -1.58 -9.80 2.26
C HIS A 65 -0.71 -8.81 1.52
N LEU A 66 0.55 -9.16 1.29
CA LEU A 66 1.47 -8.31 0.54
C LEU A 66 0.94 -8.06 -0.87
N GLU A 67 0.47 -9.11 -1.54
CA GLU A 67 -0.06 -8.99 -2.90
C GLU A 67 -1.35 -8.18 -2.94
N GLU A 68 -2.25 -8.40 -1.99
CA GLU A 68 -3.49 -7.63 -1.90
C GLU A 68 -3.23 -6.14 -1.68
N LEU A 69 -2.29 -5.82 -0.80
CA LEU A 69 -1.92 -4.44 -0.53
C LEU A 69 -1.28 -3.81 -1.77
N ARG A 70 -0.40 -4.55 -2.46
CA ARG A 70 0.22 -4.08 -3.70
C ARG A 70 -0.82 -3.73 -4.76
N GLU A 71 -1.80 -4.61 -4.97
CA GLU A 71 -2.85 -4.37 -5.95
C GLU A 71 -3.69 -3.13 -5.60
N GLY A 72 -4.01 -2.96 -4.32
CA GLY A 72 -4.75 -1.77 -3.87
C GLY A 72 -3.98 -0.48 -4.12
N ILE A 73 -2.69 -0.49 -3.86
CA ILE A 73 -1.82 0.65 -4.11
C ILE A 73 -1.74 0.94 -5.60
N LYS A 74 -1.57 -0.08 -6.43
CA LYS A 74 -1.51 0.06 -7.89
C LYS A 74 -2.77 0.72 -8.44
N GLN A 75 -3.94 0.26 -8.00
CA GLN A 75 -5.22 0.82 -8.45
C GLN A 75 -5.35 2.29 -8.06
N SER A 76 -4.93 2.63 -6.85
CA SER A 76 -4.99 4.02 -6.39
C SER A 76 -4.02 4.92 -7.16
N LEU A 77 -2.81 4.42 -7.44
CA LEU A 77 -1.85 5.18 -8.23
C LEU A 77 -2.33 5.40 -9.66
N ALA A 78 -3.01 4.41 -10.24
CA ALA A 78 -3.53 4.54 -11.60
C ALA A 78 -4.51 5.71 -11.73
N GLN A 79 -5.24 6.04 -10.68
CA GLN A 79 -6.16 7.18 -10.69
C GLN A 79 -5.42 8.51 -10.84
N PHE A 80 -4.20 8.59 -10.32
CA PHE A 80 -3.40 9.82 -10.40
C PHE A 80 -2.89 10.11 -11.79
N THR A 81 -2.86 9.12 -12.68
CA THR A 81 -2.40 9.35 -14.06
C THR A 81 -3.42 10.16 -14.87
N THR A 82 -4.63 10.34 -14.35
CA THR A 82 -5.69 11.09 -15.03
C THR A 82 -6.37 12.10 -14.10
N CYS A 83 -5.78 12.37 -12.94
CA CYS A 83 -6.37 13.35 -12.00
C CYS A 83 -6.18 14.76 -12.49
N LYS A 84 -6.84 15.73 -11.83
CA LYS A 84 -6.79 17.13 -12.24
C LYS A 84 -5.44 17.78 -11.98
N ASP A 85 -4.64 17.22 -11.09
CA ASP A 85 -3.30 17.74 -10.78
C ASP A 85 -2.27 17.06 -11.69
N GLU A 86 -1.99 17.69 -12.84
CA GLU A 86 -1.07 17.14 -13.83
C GLU A 86 0.35 17.00 -13.30
N ALA A 87 0.73 17.78 -12.29
CA ALA A 87 2.06 17.68 -11.71
C ALA A 87 2.32 16.33 -11.07
N LEU A 88 1.25 15.61 -10.69
CA LEU A 88 1.37 14.30 -10.07
C LEU A 88 1.38 13.14 -11.05
N TRP A 89 1.03 13.38 -12.33
CA TRP A 89 0.91 12.30 -13.31
C TRP A 89 2.21 11.51 -13.47
N GLU A 90 3.31 12.21 -13.70
CA GLU A 90 4.61 11.55 -13.93
C GLU A 90 5.09 10.84 -12.67
N GLU A 91 5.00 11.49 -11.52
CA GLU A 91 5.42 10.91 -10.24
C GLU A 91 4.61 9.66 -9.91
N ALA A 92 3.30 9.71 -10.15
CA ALA A 92 2.44 8.55 -9.91
C ALA A 92 2.81 7.39 -10.84
N SER A 93 3.14 7.69 -12.08
CA SER A 93 3.56 6.66 -13.04
C SER A 93 4.86 6.00 -12.60
N GLU A 94 5.80 6.78 -12.08
CA GLU A 94 7.06 6.24 -11.56
C GLU A 94 6.83 5.34 -10.36
N LEU A 95 5.96 5.75 -9.43
CA LEU A 95 5.63 4.93 -8.28
C LEU A 95 4.91 3.64 -8.70
N TYR A 96 4.02 3.73 -9.67
CA TYR A 96 3.31 2.58 -10.20
C TYR A 96 4.30 1.54 -10.74
N GLU A 97 5.29 1.99 -11.51
CA GLU A 97 6.32 1.09 -12.04
C GLU A 97 7.12 0.43 -10.92
N SER A 98 7.31 1.12 -9.79
CA SER A 98 8.03 0.56 -8.65
C SER A 98 7.30 -0.61 -7.99
N VAL A 99 5.98 -0.68 -8.11
CA VAL A 99 5.18 -1.74 -7.46
C VAL A 99 4.57 -2.74 -8.45
N ARG A 100 4.83 -2.55 -9.73
CA ARG A 100 4.28 -3.38 -10.79
C ARG A 100 4.83 -4.81 -10.84
#